data_64bff12523ca967f2362983d506ba9e8
#
_entry.id   64bff12523ca967f2362983d506ba9e8
#
_cell.length_a   1.000
_cell.length_b   1.000
_cell.length_c   1.000
_cell.angle_alpha   90.00
_cell.angle_beta   90.00
_cell.angle_gamma   90.00
#
_symmetry.space_group_name_H-M   'P 1'
#
loop_
_entity.id
_entity.type
_entity.pdbx_description
1 polymer ?
#
loop_
_entity_poly.entity_id
_entity_poly.type
_entity_poly.pdbx_seq_one_letter_code
_entity_poly.pdbx_strand_id
1 'polypeptide(L)'
;MSKLNHIVILTGAGISAESGIDTFRSEGGLWEQYPIEQVATPEGFAADPALVHNFYNMRRAALKTVKPNAAHIALAELEKGLHARGGSLTIITQNVDNLHEQGGAENVIHMHGILTSLLCQFCGHRWESHEDTSPDDSCIACQRRSGPRPD
;
A
#
# COMPACT_ATOMS: atom_id res chain seq x y z
N MET A 1 17.40 34.58 -0.35
CA MET A 1 17.24 33.17 -0.78
C MET A 1 15.95 32.64 -0.18
N SER A 2 14.95 32.33 -1.00
CA SER A 2 13.75 31.65 -0.49
C SER A 2 14.14 30.25 -0.02
N LYS A 3 13.95 29.94 1.27
CA LYS A 3 14.14 28.59 1.78
C LYS A 3 13.02 27.73 1.20
N LEU A 4 13.36 26.61 0.55
CA LEU A 4 12.38 25.60 0.13
C LEU A 4 11.70 25.05 1.41
N ASN A 5 10.43 25.39 1.58
CA ASN A 5 9.66 24.99 2.77
C ASN A 5 8.69 23.84 2.45
N HIS A 6 8.48 23.53 1.17
CA HIS A 6 7.57 22.46 0.73
C HIS A 6 8.31 21.54 -0.21
N ILE A 7 8.39 20.26 0.16
CA ILE A 7 9.06 19.21 -0.61
C ILE A 7 8.05 18.12 -0.92
N VAL A 8 8.06 17.65 -2.18
CA VAL A 8 7.31 16.48 -2.61
C VAL A 8 8.30 15.41 -3.04
N ILE A 9 8.15 14.20 -2.53
CA ILE A 9 9.00 13.05 -2.84
C ILE A 9 8.16 11.94 -3.44
N LEU A 10 8.57 11.48 -4.63
CA LEU A 10 7.99 10.31 -5.27
C LEU A 10 8.82 9.07 -4.94
N THR A 11 8.19 8.01 -4.43
CA THR A 11 8.85 6.74 -4.14
C THR A 11 8.22 5.56 -4.89
N GLY A 12 9.00 4.52 -5.08
CA GLY A 12 8.59 3.28 -5.73
C GLY A 12 9.20 2.06 -5.04
N ALA A 13 9.07 0.88 -5.64
CA ALA A 13 9.45 -0.40 -5.03
C ALA A 13 10.91 -0.48 -4.55
N GLY A 14 11.80 0.28 -5.17
CA GLY A 14 13.23 0.29 -4.80
C GLY A 14 13.49 0.74 -3.36
N ILE A 15 12.67 1.65 -2.80
CA ILE A 15 12.87 2.09 -1.41
C ILE A 15 12.56 0.99 -0.39
N SER A 16 11.68 0.04 -0.72
CA SER A 16 11.30 -1.07 0.15
C SER A 16 12.11 -2.35 -0.08
N ALA A 17 12.95 -2.40 -1.10
CA ALA A 17 13.76 -3.57 -1.43
C ALA A 17 14.71 -3.98 -0.28
N GLU A 18 15.39 -3.03 0.34
CA GLU A 18 16.27 -3.30 1.49
C GLU A 18 15.52 -3.73 2.76
N SER A 19 14.22 -3.54 2.81
CA SER A 19 13.37 -4.05 3.89
C SER A 19 12.99 -5.52 3.69
N GLY A 20 13.29 -6.11 2.52
CA GLY A 20 12.96 -7.49 2.19
C GLY A 20 11.68 -7.66 1.38
N ILE A 21 11.14 -6.59 0.81
CA ILE A 21 10.02 -6.66 -0.14
C ILE A 21 10.60 -6.75 -1.55
N ASP A 22 10.33 -7.86 -2.23
CA ASP A 22 10.75 -8.04 -3.62
C ASP A 22 10.14 -6.99 -4.53
N THR A 23 10.94 -6.48 -5.46
CA THR A 23 10.42 -5.60 -6.50
C THR A 23 9.62 -6.44 -7.50
N PHE A 24 8.50 -5.90 -7.99
CA PHE A 24 7.56 -6.62 -8.86
C PHE A 24 8.17 -7.06 -10.20
N ARG A 25 9.17 -6.33 -10.69
CA ARG A 25 9.81 -6.52 -12.01
C ARG A 25 11.17 -7.18 -11.94
N SER A 26 11.63 -7.60 -10.76
CA SER A 26 12.86 -8.39 -10.64
C SER A 26 12.67 -9.78 -11.26
N GLU A 27 13.75 -10.38 -11.70
CA GLU A 27 13.77 -11.78 -12.15
C GLU A 27 13.21 -12.68 -11.02
N GLY A 28 12.25 -13.54 -11.35
CA GLY A 28 11.47 -14.29 -10.35
C GLY A 28 10.51 -13.45 -9.52
N GLY A 29 10.29 -12.19 -9.89
CA GLY A 29 9.41 -11.26 -9.17
C GLY A 29 7.93 -11.64 -9.26
N LEU A 30 7.12 -10.88 -8.51
CA LEU A 30 5.71 -11.21 -8.30
C LEU A 30 4.90 -11.22 -9.61
N TRP A 31 5.23 -10.34 -10.57
CA TRP A 31 4.54 -10.28 -11.86
C TRP A 31 4.85 -11.45 -12.82
N GLU A 32 5.92 -12.19 -12.60
CA GLU A 32 6.18 -13.43 -13.34
C GLU A 32 5.28 -14.57 -12.86
N GLN A 33 4.93 -14.56 -11.58
CA GLN A 33 4.09 -15.59 -10.96
C GLN A 33 2.59 -15.28 -11.08
N TYR A 34 2.23 -14.00 -11.03
CA TYR A 34 0.86 -13.50 -11.05
C TYR A 34 0.72 -12.37 -12.08
N PRO A 35 0.15 -12.63 -13.26
CA PRO A 35 -0.09 -11.59 -14.25
C PRO A 35 -0.93 -10.44 -13.67
N ILE A 36 -0.52 -9.20 -13.95
CA ILE A 36 -1.18 -7.99 -13.44
C ILE A 36 -2.68 -8.00 -13.76
N GLU A 37 -3.03 -8.42 -14.96
CA GLU A 37 -4.41 -8.47 -15.46
C GLU A 37 -5.31 -9.39 -14.63
N GLN A 38 -4.73 -10.40 -13.99
CA GLN A 38 -5.49 -11.37 -13.17
C GLN A 38 -5.68 -10.93 -11.73
N VAL A 39 -4.74 -10.17 -11.16
CA VAL A 39 -4.74 -9.88 -9.73
C VAL A 39 -4.84 -8.41 -9.35
N ALA A 40 -4.59 -7.50 -10.29
CA ALA A 40 -4.54 -6.06 -10.03
C ALA A 40 -5.43 -5.24 -10.98
N THR A 41 -6.50 -5.83 -11.48
CA THR A 41 -7.52 -5.15 -12.29
C THR A 41 -8.93 -5.47 -11.81
N PRO A 42 -9.91 -4.59 -12.05
CA PRO A 42 -11.32 -4.89 -11.77
C PRO A 42 -11.84 -6.13 -12.51
N GLU A 43 -11.38 -6.33 -13.74
CA GLU A 43 -11.73 -7.49 -14.58
C GLU A 43 -11.19 -8.78 -13.99
N GLY A 44 -9.94 -8.78 -13.51
CA GLY A 44 -9.34 -9.92 -12.83
C GLY A 44 -10.09 -10.27 -11.54
N PHE A 45 -10.47 -9.27 -10.76
CA PHE A 45 -11.28 -9.48 -9.58
C PHE A 45 -12.66 -10.06 -9.91
N ALA A 46 -13.32 -9.57 -10.95
CA ALA A 46 -14.61 -10.11 -11.39
C ALA A 46 -14.52 -11.54 -11.91
N ALA A 47 -13.41 -11.89 -12.56
CA ALA A 47 -13.18 -13.22 -13.12
C ALA A 47 -12.85 -14.28 -12.05
N ASP A 48 -11.99 -13.95 -11.09
CA ASP A 48 -11.58 -14.84 -10.01
C ASP A 48 -11.31 -14.09 -8.70
N PRO A 49 -12.36 -13.75 -7.95
CA PRO A 49 -12.20 -13.07 -6.66
C PRO A 49 -11.34 -13.83 -5.65
N ALA A 50 -11.40 -15.18 -5.68
CA ALA A 50 -10.65 -16.02 -4.75
C ALA A 50 -9.13 -15.89 -4.99
N LEU A 51 -8.70 -15.92 -6.24
CA LEU A 51 -7.31 -15.70 -6.61
C LEU A 51 -6.82 -14.34 -6.13
N VAL A 52 -7.60 -13.30 -6.36
CA VAL A 52 -7.24 -11.92 -5.95
C VAL A 52 -7.15 -11.81 -4.44
N HIS A 53 -8.13 -12.31 -3.68
CA HIS A 53 -8.07 -12.32 -2.22
C HIS A 53 -6.83 -13.05 -1.70
N ASN A 54 -6.54 -14.24 -2.23
CA ASN A 54 -5.36 -15.02 -1.85
C ASN A 54 -4.06 -14.28 -2.15
N PHE A 55 -3.94 -13.65 -3.30
CA PHE A 55 -2.78 -12.86 -3.69
C PHE A 55 -2.52 -11.71 -2.70
N TYR A 56 -3.54 -10.94 -2.35
CA TYR A 56 -3.40 -9.83 -1.41
C TYR A 56 -3.23 -10.30 0.03
N ASN A 57 -3.85 -11.41 0.44
CA ASN A 57 -3.61 -12.03 1.75
C ASN A 57 -2.15 -12.43 1.93
N MET A 58 -1.58 -13.09 0.92
CA MET A 58 -0.15 -13.46 0.93
C MET A 58 0.74 -12.23 1.08
N ARG A 59 0.45 -11.14 0.39
CA ARG A 59 1.20 -9.90 0.47
C ARG A 59 1.04 -9.21 1.84
N ARG A 60 -0.17 -9.20 2.42
CA ARG A 60 -0.38 -8.70 3.79
C ARG A 60 0.37 -9.52 4.83
N ALA A 61 0.40 -10.84 4.68
CA ALA A 61 1.18 -11.71 5.55
C ALA A 61 2.69 -11.41 5.46
N ALA A 62 3.23 -11.23 4.25
CA ALA A 62 4.63 -10.86 4.04
C ALA A 62 4.95 -9.48 4.65
N LEU A 63 4.03 -8.53 4.59
CA LEU A 63 4.20 -7.21 5.17
C LEU A 63 4.41 -7.25 6.69
N LYS A 64 3.80 -8.21 7.39
CA LYS A 64 3.97 -8.39 8.85
C LYS A 64 5.40 -8.80 9.25
N THR A 65 6.21 -9.29 8.32
CA THR A 65 7.57 -9.78 8.56
C THR A 65 8.67 -8.78 8.26
N VAL A 66 8.34 -7.65 7.65
CA VAL A 66 9.30 -6.62 7.23
C VAL A 66 9.18 -5.37 8.10
N LYS A 67 10.24 -4.56 8.09
CA LYS A 67 10.30 -3.31 8.85
C LYS A 67 10.80 -2.16 7.98
N PRO A 68 10.48 -0.90 8.33
CA PRO A 68 11.05 0.26 7.67
C PRO A 68 12.58 0.19 7.71
N ASN A 69 13.21 0.57 6.62
CA ASN A 69 14.67 0.72 6.56
C ASN A 69 15.08 2.18 6.79
N ALA A 70 16.38 2.43 6.74
CA ALA A 70 16.95 3.75 6.99
C ALA A 70 16.40 4.85 6.08
N ALA A 71 16.03 4.54 4.83
CA ALA A 71 15.45 5.52 3.91
C ALA A 71 14.05 5.98 4.35
N HIS A 72 13.19 5.04 4.77
CA HIS A 72 11.86 5.37 5.31
C HIS A 72 11.98 6.27 6.56
N ILE A 73 12.88 5.93 7.47
CA ILE A 73 13.12 6.68 8.70
C ILE A 73 13.68 8.07 8.41
N ALA A 74 14.62 8.18 7.47
CA ALA A 74 15.21 9.46 7.09
C ALA A 74 14.18 10.42 6.49
N LEU A 75 13.23 9.92 5.69
CA LEU A 75 12.15 10.74 5.15
C LEU A 75 11.18 11.22 6.23
N ALA A 76 10.86 10.39 7.21
CA ALA A 76 10.05 10.77 8.35
C ALA A 76 10.74 11.86 9.22
N GLU A 77 12.04 11.72 9.45
CA GLU A 77 12.82 12.74 10.16
C GLU A 77 12.92 14.07 9.38
N LEU A 78 13.05 14.00 8.05
CA LEU A 78 13.01 15.19 7.19
C LEU A 78 11.64 15.88 7.29
N GLU A 79 10.54 15.16 7.29
CA GLU A 79 9.19 15.68 7.46
C GLU A 79 9.05 16.45 8.77
N LYS A 80 9.47 15.84 9.88
CA LYS A 80 9.47 16.49 11.21
C LYS A 80 10.31 17.76 11.23
N GLY A 81 11.51 17.71 10.64
CA GLY A 81 12.40 18.86 10.57
C GLY A 81 11.85 20.01 9.74
N LEU A 82 11.12 19.72 8.66
CA LEU A 82 10.43 20.75 7.86
C LEU A 82 9.24 21.33 8.61
N HIS A 83 8.40 20.48 9.23
CA HIS A 83 7.28 20.94 10.06
C HIS A 83 7.73 21.91 11.17
N ALA A 84 8.81 21.59 11.87
CA ALA A 84 9.36 22.45 12.93
C ALA A 84 9.78 23.85 12.44
N ARG A 85 9.97 24.02 11.12
CA ARG A 85 10.33 25.30 10.47
C ARG A 85 9.18 25.93 9.69
N GLY A 86 7.94 25.43 9.87
CA GLY A 86 6.76 25.91 9.16
C GLY A 86 6.68 25.46 7.70
N GLY A 87 7.44 24.40 7.33
CA GLY A 87 7.39 23.77 6.02
C GLY A 87 6.56 22.48 6.01
N SER A 88 6.62 21.76 4.90
CA SER A 88 5.95 20.47 4.75
C SER A 88 6.72 19.52 3.84
N LEU A 89 6.54 18.24 4.05
CA LEU A 89 6.95 17.19 3.14
C LEU A 89 5.75 16.32 2.80
N THR A 90 5.55 16.04 1.52
CA THR A 90 4.53 15.10 1.04
C THR A 90 5.24 13.95 0.33
N ILE A 91 4.98 12.73 0.77
CA ILE A 91 5.46 11.53 0.09
C ILE A 91 4.33 11.01 -0.79
N ILE A 92 4.59 10.88 -2.10
CA ILE A 92 3.70 10.20 -3.03
C ILE A 92 4.36 8.88 -3.36
N THR A 93 3.73 7.78 -2.97
CA THR A 93 4.31 6.45 -3.18
C THR A 93 3.50 5.61 -4.16
N GLN A 94 4.19 4.89 -5.03
CA GLN A 94 3.63 3.83 -5.87
C GLN A 94 3.49 2.52 -5.08
N ASN A 95 4.09 2.45 -3.88
CA ASN A 95 4.08 1.26 -3.07
C ASN A 95 2.74 1.11 -2.36
N VAL A 96 2.32 -0.13 -2.20
CA VAL A 96 1.12 -0.51 -1.46
C VAL A 96 1.43 -0.98 -0.03
N ASP A 97 2.73 -1.08 0.33
CA ASP A 97 3.17 -1.29 1.71
C ASP A 97 3.00 -0.01 2.54
N ASN A 98 3.00 -0.16 3.86
CA ASN A 98 2.87 0.96 4.82
C ASN A 98 4.20 1.28 5.53
N LEU A 99 5.33 1.01 4.90
CA LEU A 99 6.64 1.19 5.54
C LEU A 99 6.99 2.66 5.78
N HIS A 100 6.49 3.59 4.96
CA HIS A 100 6.64 5.02 5.23
C HIS A 100 5.97 5.42 6.55
N GLU A 101 4.72 5.00 6.76
CA GLU A 101 3.97 5.26 7.98
C GLU A 101 4.58 4.58 9.19
N GLN A 102 5.02 3.33 9.03
CA GLN A 102 5.74 2.61 10.08
C GLN A 102 7.07 3.29 10.45
N GLY A 103 7.72 3.95 9.49
CA GLY A 103 8.92 4.75 9.70
C GLY A 103 8.67 6.10 10.39
N GLY A 104 7.40 6.48 10.52
CA GLY A 104 6.96 7.72 11.21
C GLY A 104 6.52 8.85 10.27
N ALA A 105 6.42 8.63 8.97
CA ALA A 105 5.86 9.62 8.04
C ALA A 105 4.34 9.76 8.24
N GLU A 106 3.84 10.99 8.19
CA GLU A 106 2.42 11.30 8.42
C GLU A 106 1.71 11.71 7.13
N ASN A 107 2.40 12.38 6.21
CA ASN A 107 1.80 12.89 4.98
C ASN A 107 2.20 12.03 3.78
N VAL A 108 1.56 10.86 3.66
CA VAL A 108 1.82 9.86 2.61
C VAL A 108 0.57 9.67 1.75
N ILE A 109 0.76 9.76 0.43
CA ILE A 109 -0.28 9.51 -0.57
C ILE A 109 0.05 8.20 -1.29
N HIS A 110 -0.80 7.19 -1.14
CA HIS A 110 -0.70 5.92 -1.83
C HIS A 110 -1.44 5.99 -3.16
N MET A 111 -0.72 6.26 -4.24
CA MET A 111 -1.33 6.47 -5.56
C MET A 111 -1.85 5.18 -6.21
N HIS A 112 -1.48 4.02 -5.71
CA HIS A 112 -1.92 2.71 -6.16
C HIS A 112 -2.66 1.91 -5.08
N GLY A 113 -3.25 2.60 -4.08
CA GLY A 113 -3.87 1.95 -2.93
C GLY A 113 -2.88 1.48 -1.86
N ILE A 114 -3.38 0.83 -0.83
CA ILE A 114 -2.59 0.30 0.28
C ILE A 114 -3.08 -1.09 0.68
N LEU A 115 -2.15 -2.02 0.94
CA LEU A 115 -2.45 -3.43 1.26
C LEU A 115 -3.39 -3.59 2.47
N THR A 116 -3.34 -2.67 3.41
CA THR A 116 -4.15 -2.69 4.62
C THR A 116 -5.49 -1.99 4.47
N SER A 117 -5.85 -1.53 3.27
CA SER A 117 -7.15 -0.93 2.98
C SER A 117 -8.02 -1.87 2.17
N LEU A 118 -9.29 -1.92 2.53
CA LEU A 118 -10.34 -2.62 1.80
C LEU A 118 -11.38 -1.63 1.32
N LEU A 119 -11.93 -1.90 0.16
CA LEU A 119 -13.01 -1.13 -0.46
C LEU A 119 -14.22 -2.04 -0.67
N CYS A 120 -15.40 -1.59 -0.29
CA CYS A 120 -16.62 -2.29 -0.65
C CYS A 120 -17.02 -1.97 -2.10
N GLN A 121 -17.12 -3.01 -2.93
CA GLN A 121 -17.52 -2.85 -4.34
C GLN A 121 -18.98 -2.36 -4.52
N PHE A 122 -19.81 -2.43 -3.48
CA PHE A 122 -21.23 -2.05 -3.58
C PHE A 122 -21.52 -0.64 -3.05
N CYS A 123 -20.96 -0.27 -1.90
CA CYS A 123 -21.25 1.01 -1.26
C CYS A 123 -20.09 1.99 -1.24
N GLY A 124 -18.89 1.57 -1.70
CA GLY A 124 -17.71 2.42 -1.73
C GLY A 124 -17.08 2.70 -0.36
N HIS A 125 -17.58 2.04 0.71
CA HIS A 125 -16.98 2.21 2.04
C HIS A 125 -15.57 1.64 2.06
N ARG A 126 -14.63 2.39 2.65
CA ARG A 126 -13.25 1.99 2.86
C ARG A 126 -12.97 1.80 4.35
N TRP A 127 -12.18 0.78 4.67
CA TRP A 127 -11.73 0.55 6.05
C TRP A 127 -10.38 -0.15 6.08
N GLU A 128 -9.67 0.00 7.18
CA GLU A 128 -8.41 -0.68 7.41
C GLU A 128 -8.64 -2.12 7.86
N SER A 129 -7.85 -3.06 7.30
CA SER A 129 -7.84 -4.47 7.71
C SER A 129 -6.44 -5.06 7.55
N HIS A 130 -5.99 -5.71 8.61
CA HIS A 130 -4.73 -6.47 8.63
C HIS A 130 -4.95 -7.98 8.53
N GLU A 131 -6.21 -8.39 8.49
CA GLU A 131 -6.60 -9.80 8.47
C GLU A 131 -6.77 -10.31 7.04
N ASP A 132 -6.76 -11.65 6.91
CA ASP A 132 -7.08 -12.28 5.66
C ASP A 132 -8.53 -12.01 5.26
N THR A 133 -8.75 -11.93 3.95
CA THR A 133 -10.07 -11.69 3.37
C THR A 133 -10.46 -12.82 2.42
N SER A 134 -11.76 -13.00 2.23
CA SER A 134 -12.32 -14.01 1.34
C SER A 134 -13.46 -13.45 0.50
N PRO A 135 -13.83 -14.11 -0.61
CA PRO A 135 -14.99 -13.73 -1.41
C PRO A 135 -16.31 -13.77 -0.65
N ASP A 136 -16.35 -14.48 0.47
CA ASP A 136 -17.56 -14.66 1.27
C ASP A 136 -17.74 -13.60 2.36
N ASP A 137 -16.73 -12.76 2.57
CA ASP A 137 -16.79 -11.72 3.58
C ASP A 137 -17.87 -10.68 3.28
N SER A 138 -18.41 -10.10 4.34
CA SER A 138 -19.40 -9.04 4.23
C SER A 138 -18.79 -7.67 4.51
N CYS A 139 -19.29 -6.66 3.83
CA CYS A 139 -18.91 -5.28 4.10
C CYS A 139 -19.35 -4.86 5.51
N ILE A 140 -18.44 -4.22 6.25
CA ILE A 140 -18.74 -3.75 7.61
C ILE A 140 -19.80 -2.65 7.68
N ALA A 141 -20.02 -1.91 6.59
CA ALA A 141 -21.00 -0.81 6.53
C ALA A 141 -22.35 -1.26 5.97
N CYS A 142 -22.39 -1.84 4.76
CA CYS A 142 -23.65 -2.21 4.12
C CYS A 142 -24.04 -3.68 4.32
N GLN A 143 -23.19 -4.48 4.95
CA GLN A 143 -23.40 -5.91 5.27
C GLN A 143 -23.61 -6.82 4.06
N ARG A 144 -23.45 -6.32 2.84
CA ARG A 144 -23.53 -7.15 1.64
C ARG A 144 -22.36 -8.14 1.60
N ARG A 145 -22.70 -9.41 1.37
CA ARG A 145 -21.73 -10.49 1.13
C ARG A 145 -20.95 -10.21 -0.15
N SER A 146 -19.73 -10.68 -0.21
CA SER A 146 -18.80 -10.41 -1.32
C SER A 146 -18.55 -8.90 -1.55
N GLY A 147 -18.72 -8.09 -0.51
CA GLY A 147 -18.50 -6.64 -0.57
C GLY A 147 -17.03 -6.24 -0.59
N PRO A 148 -16.18 -6.80 0.29
CA PRO A 148 -14.78 -6.41 0.39
C PRO A 148 -13.97 -6.79 -0.85
N ARG A 149 -13.15 -5.86 -1.31
CA ARG A 149 -12.08 -6.09 -2.28
C ARG A 149 -10.84 -5.30 -1.87
N PRO A 150 -9.65 -5.65 -2.36
CA PRO A 150 -8.47 -4.78 -2.22
C PRO A 150 -8.75 -3.39 -2.79
N ASP A 151 -8.25 -2.37 -2.10
CA ASP A 151 -8.42 -0.96 -2.49
C ASP A 151 -7.36 -0.55 -3.52
#